data_975e4e14a174063418c9a9af8d4862e0
#
_entry.id   975e4e14a174063418c9a9af8d4862e0
#
_cell.length_a   1.000
_cell.length_b   1.000
_cell.length_c   1.000
_cell.angle_alpha   90.00
_cell.angle_beta   90.00
_cell.angle_gamma   90.00
#
_symmetry.space_group_name_H-M   'P 1'
#
loop_
_entity.id
_entity.type
_entity.pdbx_description
1 polymer ?
#
loop_
_entity_poly.entity_id
_entity_poly.type
_entity_poly.pdbx_seq_one_letter_code
_entity_poly.pdbx_strand_id
1 'polypeptide(L)'
;TKHNFIVKDVTKLADVIRRAFVIAKSGRPGPVLVDITKDVTAAACEYEPKEPQPIERETELIREEDMEKAIEMIKAARKPFIFVGGGAVASDAANELSAFAHKIQAPVGDSLMGKGAFDGTDVLYTGMIGMHGTKTSNLGVAECDLLIVVGARFSDRVVGDPNHFATNAKILHIDIDPAEINKNIQTDASIIGDVKIILRKLNARLDPMNHDEWL
;
A
#
# COMPACT_ATOMS: atom_id res chain seq x y z
N THR A 1 7.66 -16.07 -6.39
CA THR A 1 6.67 -16.72 -5.52
C THR A 1 6.96 -16.43 -4.06
N LYS A 2 5.90 -16.26 -3.23
CA LYS A 2 6.04 -16.07 -1.78
C LYS A 2 6.55 -17.34 -1.08
N HIS A 3 6.11 -18.51 -1.56
CA HIS A 3 6.50 -19.80 -1.01
C HIS A 3 6.30 -20.90 -2.05
N ASN A 4 6.90 -22.06 -1.81
CA ASN A 4 6.68 -23.25 -2.59
C ASN A 4 6.50 -24.48 -1.68
N PHE A 5 5.72 -25.43 -2.15
CA PHE A 5 5.50 -26.74 -1.53
C PHE A 5 5.70 -27.83 -2.55
N ILE A 6 6.20 -28.99 -2.08
CA ILE A 6 6.17 -30.25 -2.83
C ILE A 6 5.34 -31.23 -2.01
N VAL A 7 4.25 -31.74 -2.59
CA VAL A 7 3.35 -32.72 -1.95
C VAL A 7 3.71 -34.12 -2.43
N LYS A 8 4.24 -34.94 -1.51
CA LYS A 8 4.62 -36.34 -1.73
C LYS A 8 3.75 -37.33 -0.93
N ASP A 9 2.72 -36.83 -0.26
CA ASP A 9 1.80 -37.60 0.58
C ASP A 9 0.40 -37.06 0.38
N VAL A 10 -0.49 -37.90 -0.17
CA VAL A 10 -1.88 -37.49 -0.49
C VAL A 10 -2.66 -37.04 0.74
N THR A 11 -2.38 -37.60 1.93
CA THR A 11 -3.06 -37.23 3.16
C THR A 11 -2.79 -35.80 3.61
N LYS A 12 -1.68 -35.19 3.12
CA LYS A 12 -1.28 -33.80 3.42
C LYS A 12 -1.72 -32.80 2.36
N LEU A 13 -2.24 -33.27 1.22
CA LEU A 13 -2.57 -32.41 0.09
C LEU A 13 -3.53 -31.28 0.49
N ALA A 14 -4.63 -31.60 1.14
CA ALA A 14 -5.65 -30.63 1.51
C ALA A 14 -5.11 -29.54 2.47
N ASP A 15 -4.30 -29.93 3.45
CA ASP A 15 -3.73 -28.98 4.41
C ASP A 15 -2.63 -28.10 3.76
N VAL A 16 -1.84 -28.65 2.83
CA VAL A 16 -0.88 -27.88 2.04
C VAL A 16 -1.60 -26.83 1.19
N ILE A 17 -2.69 -27.20 0.50
CA ILE A 17 -3.48 -26.27 -0.29
C ILE A 17 -4.04 -25.14 0.58
N ARG A 18 -4.65 -25.45 1.73
CA ARG A 18 -5.14 -24.42 2.67
C ARG A 18 -4.03 -23.47 3.11
N ARG A 19 -2.88 -24.03 3.50
CA ARG A 19 -1.71 -23.26 3.92
C ARG A 19 -1.18 -22.38 2.79
N ALA A 20 -1.19 -22.88 1.55
CA ALA A 20 -0.80 -22.11 0.37
C ALA A 20 -1.70 -20.88 0.17
N PHE A 21 -3.03 -21.04 0.33
CA PHE A 21 -3.97 -19.91 0.26
C PHE A 21 -3.75 -18.89 1.38
N VAL A 22 -3.51 -19.33 2.62
CA VAL A 22 -3.20 -18.43 3.74
C VAL A 22 -1.94 -17.62 3.42
N ILE A 23 -0.86 -18.26 2.99
CA ILE A 23 0.40 -17.58 2.63
C ILE A 23 0.19 -16.62 1.44
N ALA A 24 -0.55 -17.07 0.41
CA ALA A 24 -0.79 -16.25 -0.77
C ALA A 24 -1.52 -14.93 -0.45
N LYS A 25 -2.44 -14.97 0.51
CA LYS A 25 -3.31 -13.82 0.87
C LYS A 25 -2.78 -12.99 2.04
N SER A 26 -1.90 -13.54 2.90
CA SER A 26 -1.35 -12.81 4.06
C SER A 26 -0.42 -11.68 3.65
N GLY A 27 -0.31 -10.63 4.45
CA GLY A 27 0.54 -9.46 4.20
C GLY A 27 0.35 -8.92 2.78
N ARG A 28 1.47 -8.67 2.06
CA ARG A 28 1.40 -8.37 0.62
C ARG A 28 1.01 -9.62 -0.16
N PRO A 29 -0.17 -9.66 -0.83
CA PRO A 29 -0.60 -10.83 -1.58
C PRO A 29 0.37 -11.21 -2.71
N GLY A 30 0.53 -12.51 -2.94
CA GLY A 30 1.42 -13.00 -4.00
C GLY A 30 1.28 -14.50 -4.25
N PRO A 31 1.84 -15.03 -5.35
CA PRO A 31 1.66 -16.41 -5.75
C PRO A 31 2.43 -17.39 -4.83
N VAL A 32 1.85 -18.55 -4.63
CA VAL A 32 2.48 -19.71 -3.98
C VAL A 32 2.44 -20.89 -4.96
N LEU A 33 3.58 -21.54 -5.14
CA LEU A 33 3.69 -22.74 -5.98
C LEU A 33 3.36 -23.98 -5.13
N VAL A 34 2.49 -24.87 -5.65
CA VAL A 34 2.27 -26.19 -5.08
C VAL A 34 2.56 -27.23 -6.16
N ASP A 35 3.66 -27.96 -6.01
CA ASP A 35 4.04 -29.08 -6.85
C ASP A 35 3.45 -30.37 -6.27
N ILE A 36 2.61 -31.06 -7.03
CA ILE A 36 1.95 -32.30 -6.63
C ILE A 36 2.55 -33.43 -7.48
N THR A 37 3.24 -34.39 -6.82
CA THR A 37 3.90 -35.49 -7.52
C THR A 37 2.88 -36.41 -8.16
N LYS A 38 3.28 -37.09 -9.24
CA LYS A 38 2.40 -37.95 -10.07
C LYS A 38 1.73 -39.05 -9.27
N ASP A 39 2.44 -39.67 -8.35
CA ASP A 39 1.93 -40.70 -7.45
C ASP A 39 0.82 -40.18 -6.53
N VAL A 40 0.97 -38.97 -6.01
CA VAL A 40 -0.05 -38.30 -5.18
C VAL A 40 -1.31 -38.01 -6.00
N THR A 41 -1.19 -37.59 -7.27
CA THR A 41 -2.35 -37.35 -8.12
C THR A 41 -3.18 -38.58 -8.43
N ALA A 42 -2.57 -39.78 -8.34
CA ALA A 42 -3.22 -41.05 -8.57
C ALA A 42 -3.68 -41.78 -7.28
N ALA A 43 -3.25 -41.27 -6.13
CA ALA A 43 -3.56 -41.89 -4.83
C ALA A 43 -4.95 -41.50 -4.34
N ALA A 44 -5.58 -42.38 -3.54
CA ALA A 44 -6.82 -42.12 -2.84
C ALA A 44 -6.55 -41.99 -1.34
N CYS A 45 -7.31 -41.12 -0.66
CA CYS A 45 -7.29 -41.00 0.80
C CYS A 45 -8.68 -40.65 1.33
N GLU A 46 -8.92 -40.94 2.59
CA GLU A 46 -10.07 -40.39 3.30
C GLU A 46 -9.90 -38.89 3.51
N TYR A 47 -10.97 -38.13 3.30
CA TYR A 47 -10.95 -36.70 3.41
C TYR A 47 -12.21 -36.17 4.14
N GLU A 48 -11.98 -35.42 5.22
CA GLU A 48 -13.03 -34.68 5.92
C GLU A 48 -13.00 -33.21 5.44
N PRO A 49 -14.09 -32.69 4.84
CA PRO A 49 -14.21 -31.29 4.50
C PRO A 49 -14.08 -30.39 5.73
N LYS A 50 -13.27 -29.34 5.61
CA LYS A 50 -13.14 -28.30 6.64
C LYS A 50 -13.51 -26.95 6.05
N GLU A 51 -14.25 -26.16 6.80
CA GLU A 51 -14.59 -24.79 6.41
C GLU A 51 -13.33 -23.94 6.27
N PRO A 52 -13.24 -23.08 5.23
CA PRO A 52 -12.15 -22.15 5.08
C PRO A 52 -12.10 -21.16 6.25
N GLN A 53 -10.92 -20.94 6.81
CA GLN A 53 -10.73 -19.91 7.81
C GLN A 53 -10.62 -18.54 7.11
N PRO A 54 -11.28 -17.48 7.62
CA PRO A 54 -11.09 -16.13 7.14
C PRO A 54 -9.63 -15.70 7.39
N ILE A 55 -9.06 -14.97 6.44
CA ILE A 55 -7.71 -14.39 6.59
C ILE A 55 -7.90 -12.95 7.01
N GLU A 56 -7.53 -12.65 8.25
CA GLU A 56 -7.61 -11.31 8.82
C GLU A 56 -6.51 -10.41 8.22
N ARG A 57 -6.79 -9.10 8.19
CA ARG A 57 -5.79 -8.11 7.79
C ARG A 57 -4.77 -7.94 8.91
N GLU A 58 -3.49 -7.90 8.57
CA GLU A 58 -2.42 -7.70 9.55
C GLU A 58 -2.45 -6.26 10.08
N THR A 59 -2.72 -6.12 11.38
CA THR A 59 -2.73 -4.83 12.08
C THR A 59 -1.65 -4.73 13.15
N GLU A 60 -1.05 -5.84 13.53
CA GLU A 60 -0.07 -5.94 14.62
C GLU A 60 1.22 -5.16 14.33
N LEU A 61 1.52 -4.90 13.06
CA LEU A 61 2.70 -4.13 12.64
C LEU A 61 2.51 -2.62 12.76
N ILE A 62 1.29 -2.13 12.99
CA ILE A 62 1.01 -0.70 13.14
C ILE A 62 1.42 -0.26 14.54
N ARG A 63 2.59 0.36 14.67
CA ARG A 63 3.10 0.86 15.94
C ARG A 63 2.57 2.26 16.22
N GLU A 64 2.28 2.54 17.48
CA GLU A 64 1.75 3.83 17.90
C GLU A 64 2.76 4.96 17.67
N GLU A 65 4.04 4.70 17.91
CA GLU A 65 5.12 5.67 17.67
C GLU A 65 5.21 6.13 16.21
N ASP A 66 5.02 5.18 15.25
CA ASP A 66 5.01 5.49 13.83
C ASP A 66 3.80 6.34 13.45
N MET A 67 2.64 6.06 14.07
CA MET A 67 1.41 6.84 13.89
C MET A 67 1.55 8.27 14.42
N GLU A 68 2.11 8.44 15.62
CA GLU A 68 2.35 9.77 16.22
C GLU A 68 3.30 10.60 15.36
N LYS A 69 4.43 10.01 14.93
CA LYS A 69 5.39 10.67 14.05
C LYS A 69 4.76 11.10 12.72
N ALA A 70 3.93 10.24 12.13
CA ALA A 70 3.22 10.57 10.90
C ALA A 70 2.25 11.75 11.09
N ILE A 71 1.48 11.74 12.20
CA ILE A 71 0.56 12.83 12.54
C ILE A 71 1.30 14.15 12.74
N GLU A 72 2.44 14.14 13.43
CA GLU A 72 3.28 15.33 13.60
C GLU A 72 3.76 15.87 12.25
N MET A 73 4.24 15.00 11.36
CA MET A 73 4.69 15.40 10.02
C MET A 73 3.56 16.00 9.20
N ILE A 74 2.37 15.38 9.24
CA ILE A 74 1.19 15.88 8.51
C ILE A 74 0.77 17.26 9.04
N LYS A 75 0.71 17.44 10.37
CA LYS A 75 0.34 18.72 11.00
C LYS A 75 1.34 19.85 10.71
N ALA A 76 2.61 19.51 10.48
CA ALA A 76 3.67 20.49 10.20
C ALA A 76 3.75 20.88 8.72
N ALA A 77 3.13 20.10 7.82
CA ALA A 77 3.18 20.34 6.38
C ALA A 77 2.40 21.60 6.00
N ARG A 78 2.91 22.30 4.99
CA ARG A 78 2.24 23.45 4.36
C ARG A 78 1.82 23.13 2.91
N LYS A 79 2.52 22.19 2.30
CA LYS A 79 2.31 21.74 0.90
C LYS A 79 2.26 20.21 0.85
N PRO A 80 1.31 19.55 1.56
CA PRO A 80 1.21 18.11 1.50
C PRO A 80 0.78 17.63 0.11
N PHE A 81 1.34 16.52 -0.35
CA PHE A 81 0.94 15.84 -1.59
C PHE A 81 0.80 14.34 -1.33
N ILE A 82 -0.26 13.72 -1.83
CA ILE A 82 -0.51 12.29 -1.66
C ILE A 82 -0.16 11.57 -2.96
N PHE A 83 0.76 10.60 -2.88
CA PHE A 83 1.07 9.67 -3.95
C PHE A 83 0.44 8.30 -3.65
N VAL A 84 -0.56 7.90 -4.45
CA VAL A 84 -1.28 6.65 -4.22
C VAL A 84 -0.90 5.56 -5.20
N GLY A 85 -0.75 4.34 -4.70
CA GLY A 85 -0.41 3.16 -5.49
C GLY A 85 -1.41 2.02 -5.40
N GLY A 86 -1.05 0.89 -6.01
CA GLY A 86 -1.90 -0.30 -6.07
C GLY A 86 -2.21 -0.94 -4.71
N GLY A 87 -1.44 -0.64 -3.67
CA GLY A 87 -1.73 -1.09 -2.31
C GLY A 87 -3.03 -0.50 -1.75
N ALA A 88 -3.37 0.75 -2.10
CA ALA A 88 -4.64 1.36 -1.72
C ALA A 88 -5.84 0.67 -2.40
N VAL A 89 -5.69 0.29 -3.68
CA VAL A 89 -6.70 -0.49 -4.42
C VAL A 89 -6.85 -1.89 -3.79
N ALA A 90 -5.74 -2.58 -3.54
CA ALA A 90 -5.74 -3.93 -2.96
C ALA A 90 -6.33 -3.96 -1.52
N SER A 91 -6.19 -2.86 -0.79
CA SER A 91 -6.74 -2.69 0.56
C SER A 91 -8.21 -2.22 0.54
N ASP A 92 -8.78 -1.92 -0.63
CA ASP A 92 -10.13 -1.35 -0.75
C ASP A 92 -10.28 -0.08 0.12
N ALA A 93 -9.33 0.85 -0.01
CA ALA A 93 -9.18 2.02 0.86
C ALA A 93 -9.70 3.33 0.25
N ALA A 94 -10.44 3.28 -0.87
CA ALA A 94 -10.82 4.48 -1.63
C ALA A 94 -11.59 5.51 -0.79
N ASN A 95 -12.56 5.06 0.02
CA ASN A 95 -13.34 5.95 0.87
C ASN A 95 -12.49 6.61 1.96
N GLU A 96 -11.62 5.83 2.59
CA GLU A 96 -10.72 6.32 3.64
C GLU A 96 -9.68 7.28 3.08
N LEU A 97 -9.19 7.02 1.86
CA LEU A 97 -8.26 7.89 1.14
C LEU A 97 -8.92 9.22 0.76
N SER A 98 -10.13 9.18 0.21
CA SER A 98 -10.88 10.40 -0.11
C SER A 98 -11.12 11.25 1.14
N ALA A 99 -11.62 10.64 2.22
CA ALA A 99 -11.82 11.33 3.49
C ALA A 99 -10.51 11.94 4.04
N PHE A 100 -9.38 11.23 3.89
CA PHE A 100 -8.07 11.69 4.32
C PHE A 100 -7.59 12.88 3.49
N ALA A 101 -7.64 12.78 2.16
CA ALA A 101 -7.20 13.84 1.26
C ALA A 101 -7.97 15.15 1.47
N HIS A 102 -9.30 15.06 1.58
CA HIS A 102 -10.14 16.22 1.88
C HIS A 102 -9.89 16.79 3.29
N LYS A 103 -9.68 15.92 4.29
CA LYS A 103 -9.42 16.37 5.66
C LYS A 103 -8.15 17.18 5.78
N ILE A 104 -7.08 16.77 5.09
CA ILE A 104 -5.81 17.49 5.10
C ILE A 104 -5.64 18.44 3.91
N GLN A 105 -6.65 18.59 3.06
CA GLN A 105 -6.61 19.38 1.82
C GLN A 105 -5.33 19.16 1.00
N ALA A 106 -5.03 17.90 0.67
CA ALA A 106 -3.84 17.54 -0.09
C ALA A 106 -4.20 17.08 -1.50
N PRO A 107 -3.53 17.59 -2.55
CA PRO A 107 -3.66 17.06 -3.90
C PRO A 107 -3.25 15.59 -3.95
N VAL A 108 -3.88 14.82 -4.85
CA VAL A 108 -3.67 13.38 -5.00
C VAL A 108 -3.20 13.07 -6.40
N GLY A 109 -2.05 12.42 -6.50
CA GLY A 109 -1.57 11.82 -7.74
C GLY A 109 -1.43 10.30 -7.61
N ASP A 110 -1.65 9.56 -8.70
CA ASP A 110 -1.59 8.11 -8.69
C ASP A 110 -0.43 7.53 -9.50
N SER A 111 -0.07 6.28 -9.22
CA SER A 111 0.65 5.42 -10.15
C SER A 111 -0.35 4.72 -11.09
N LEU A 112 0.15 4.10 -12.17
CA LEU A 112 -0.71 3.29 -13.04
C LEU A 112 -1.50 2.24 -12.26
N MET A 113 -0.88 1.59 -11.28
CA MET A 113 -1.52 0.58 -10.42
C MET A 113 -2.43 1.17 -9.33
N GLY A 114 -2.31 2.47 -9.06
CA GLY A 114 -3.14 3.22 -8.11
C GLY A 114 -4.43 3.77 -8.70
N LYS A 115 -4.59 3.67 -10.03
CA LYS A 115 -5.82 4.14 -10.70
C LYS A 115 -7.06 3.44 -10.15
N GLY A 116 -8.08 4.24 -9.84
CA GLY A 116 -9.30 3.78 -9.20
C GLY A 116 -9.28 3.79 -7.66
N ALA A 117 -8.14 4.10 -7.02
CA ALA A 117 -8.09 4.32 -5.58
C ALA A 117 -8.64 5.71 -5.15
N PHE A 118 -8.65 6.66 -6.06
CA PHE A 118 -9.20 8.01 -5.84
C PHE A 118 -10.08 8.41 -7.04
N ASP A 119 -11.12 9.21 -6.80
CA ASP A 119 -12.03 9.66 -7.85
C ASP A 119 -11.29 10.60 -8.82
N GLY A 120 -11.24 10.21 -10.09
CA GLY A 120 -10.58 11.00 -11.14
C GLY A 120 -11.31 12.29 -11.51
N THR A 121 -12.53 12.51 -11.00
CA THR A 121 -13.31 13.76 -11.17
C THR A 121 -13.23 14.69 -9.97
N ASP A 122 -12.58 14.24 -8.89
CA ASP A 122 -12.41 15.04 -7.68
C ASP A 122 -11.45 16.23 -7.93
N VAL A 123 -11.75 17.37 -7.32
CA VAL A 123 -10.95 18.61 -7.46
C VAL A 123 -9.52 18.48 -6.96
N LEU A 124 -9.25 17.55 -6.04
CA LEU A 124 -7.92 17.26 -5.52
C LEU A 124 -7.12 16.31 -6.41
N TYR A 125 -7.75 15.67 -7.41
CA TYR A 125 -7.05 14.72 -8.28
C TYR A 125 -6.23 15.43 -9.33
N THR A 126 -4.93 15.20 -9.35
CA THR A 126 -3.98 15.85 -10.27
C THR A 126 -3.55 14.96 -11.44
N GLY A 127 -3.90 13.68 -11.41
CA GLY A 127 -3.55 12.71 -12.45
C GLY A 127 -2.41 11.78 -12.04
N MET A 128 -1.81 11.12 -13.04
CA MET A 128 -0.73 10.16 -12.81
C MET A 128 0.61 10.86 -12.57
N ILE A 129 1.46 10.24 -11.76
CA ILE A 129 2.84 10.67 -11.45
C ILE A 129 3.84 9.88 -12.30
N GLY A 130 4.97 10.49 -12.60
CA GLY A 130 6.14 9.87 -13.23
C GLY A 130 6.24 10.12 -14.73
N MET A 131 6.92 9.21 -15.45
CA MET A 131 7.30 9.35 -16.87
C MET A 131 6.09 9.62 -17.80
N HIS A 132 4.94 9.01 -17.50
CA HIS A 132 3.69 9.21 -18.23
C HIS A 132 2.67 10.02 -17.43
N GLY A 133 3.16 10.76 -16.43
CA GLY A 133 2.32 11.56 -15.55
C GLY A 133 1.90 12.90 -16.15
N THR A 134 0.93 13.52 -15.49
CA THR A 134 0.53 14.89 -15.81
C THR A 134 1.59 15.88 -15.36
N LYS A 135 1.63 17.04 -16.01
CA LYS A 135 2.50 18.14 -15.57
C LYS A 135 2.18 18.56 -14.13
N THR A 136 0.89 18.66 -13.81
CA THR A 136 0.40 19.06 -12.48
C THR A 136 0.89 18.11 -11.39
N SER A 137 0.73 16.78 -11.57
CA SER A 137 1.20 15.80 -10.58
C SER A 137 2.71 15.82 -10.40
N ASN A 138 3.47 15.93 -11.50
CA ASN A 138 4.93 15.95 -11.40
C ASN A 138 5.46 17.24 -10.76
N LEU A 139 4.83 18.40 -11.02
CA LEU A 139 5.14 19.65 -10.32
C LEU A 139 4.74 19.57 -8.85
N GLY A 140 3.56 19.02 -8.54
CA GLY A 140 3.11 18.82 -7.15
C GLY A 140 4.12 18.01 -6.33
N VAL A 141 4.66 16.92 -6.88
CA VAL A 141 5.72 16.13 -6.23
C VAL A 141 7.02 16.92 -6.08
N ALA A 142 7.39 17.75 -7.06
CA ALA A 142 8.63 18.54 -7.01
C ALA A 142 8.57 19.70 -6.01
N GLU A 143 7.37 20.27 -5.77
CA GLU A 143 7.17 21.48 -4.97
C GLU A 143 6.58 21.22 -3.57
N CYS A 144 6.09 20.00 -3.30
CA CYS A 144 5.57 19.66 -1.98
C CYS A 144 6.66 19.70 -0.90
N ASP A 145 6.25 19.94 0.35
CA ASP A 145 7.11 19.85 1.53
C ASP A 145 6.91 18.54 2.31
N LEU A 146 5.79 17.84 2.02
CA LEU A 146 5.49 16.50 2.53
C LEU A 146 4.88 15.64 1.42
N LEU A 147 5.57 14.57 1.05
CA LEU A 147 5.07 13.52 0.17
C LEU A 147 4.55 12.34 1.00
N ILE A 148 3.24 12.13 0.98
CA ILE A 148 2.58 11.02 1.68
C ILE A 148 2.35 9.90 0.67
N VAL A 149 3.11 8.81 0.79
CA VAL A 149 3.08 7.68 -0.15
C VAL A 149 2.21 6.57 0.42
N VAL A 150 1.13 6.25 -0.28
CA VAL A 150 0.07 5.36 0.19
C VAL A 150 -0.01 4.11 -0.66
N GLY A 151 0.54 3.00 -0.16
CA GLY A 151 0.54 1.71 -0.86
C GLY A 151 1.20 1.76 -2.24
N ALA A 152 2.25 2.56 -2.39
CA ALA A 152 2.96 2.76 -3.64
C ALA A 152 4.44 2.43 -3.49
N ARG A 153 4.99 1.74 -4.51
CA ARG A 153 6.43 1.52 -4.62
C ARG A 153 7.08 2.67 -5.36
N PHE A 154 8.28 3.03 -4.95
CA PHE A 154 9.11 3.97 -5.68
C PHE A 154 9.78 3.25 -6.86
N SER A 155 9.00 2.98 -7.93
CA SER A 155 9.54 2.36 -9.14
C SER A 155 10.27 3.39 -10.01
N ASP A 156 11.18 2.90 -10.87
CA ASP A 156 11.93 3.71 -11.85
C ASP A 156 11.01 4.54 -12.76
N ARG A 157 9.83 4.02 -13.10
CA ARG A 157 8.84 4.70 -13.95
C ARG A 157 8.20 5.92 -13.29
N VAL A 158 8.21 5.97 -11.96
CA VAL A 158 7.67 7.08 -11.17
C VAL A 158 8.78 8.01 -10.72
N VAL A 159 9.86 7.45 -10.21
CA VAL A 159 10.96 8.19 -9.57
C VAL A 159 11.91 8.80 -10.60
N GLY A 160 12.19 8.08 -11.69
CA GLY A 160 13.27 8.46 -12.60
C GLY A 160 14.63 8.42 -11.90
N ASP A 161 15.25 9.56 -11.71
CA ASP A 161 16.49 9.69 -10.93
C ASP A 161 16.15 9.90 -9.43
N PRO A 162 16.49 8.95 -8.54
CA PRO A 162 16.25 9.07 -7.10
C PRO A 162 16.85 10.32 -6.46
N ASN A 163 17.96 10.84 -7.01
CA ASN A 163 18.64 12.02 -6.46
C ASN A 163 17.89 13.33 -6.74
N HIS A 164 16.94 13.30 -7.67
CA HIS A 164 16.15 14.46 -8.07
C HIS A 164 14.65 14.32 -7.76
N PHE A 165 14.23 13.21 -7.12
CA PHE A 165 12.85 12.97 -6.80
C PHE A 165 12.46 13.57 -5.45
N ALA A 166 11.46 14.45 -5.44
CA ALA A 166 10.86 15.04 -4.23
C ALA A 166 11.89 15.64 -3.25
N THR A 167 12.95 16.29 -3.78
CA THR A 167 14.10 16.77 -3.00
C THR A 167 13.77 17.83 -1.96
N ASN A 168 12.62 18.49 -2.07
CA ASN A 168 12.16 19.52 -1.14
C ASN A 168 11.22 18.94 -0.05
N ALA A 169 10.80 17.68 -0.19
CA ALA A 169 9.80 17.06 0.66
C ALA A 169 10.41 16.13 1.71
N LYS A 170 9.80 16.11 2.90
CA LYS A 170 9.86 14.94 3.77
C LYS A 170 8.98 13.84 3.19
N ILE A 171 9.35 12.59 3.42
CA ILE A 171 8.61 11.44 2.87
C ILE A 171 8.04 10.58 3.98
N LEU A 172 6.71 10.48 4.01
CA LEU A 172 5.96 9.53 4.84
C LEU A 172 5.50 8.37 3.97
N HIS A 173 5.97 7.14 4.23
CA HIS A 173 5.64 5.96 3.45
C HIS A 173 4.73 5.00 4.22
N ILE A 174 3.55 4.72 3.70
CA ILE A 174 2.56 3.78 4.24
C ILE A 174 2.51 2.57 3.30
N ASP A 175 2.98 1.42 3.77
CA ASP A 175 2.95 0.18 2.98
C ASP A 175 2.77 -1.04 3.89
N ILE A 176 2.20 -2.11 3.33
CA ILE A 176 2.06 -3.40 4.03
C ILE A 176 3.34 -4.23 4.01
N ASP A 177 4.23 -3.95 3.04
CA ASP A 177 5.47 -4.70 2.82
C ASP A 177 6.67 -3.95 3.40
N PRO A 178 7.23 -4.39 4.54
CA PRO A 178 8.40 -3.74 5.13
C PRO A 178 9.63 -3.73 4.20
N ALA A 179 9.69 -4.64 3.21
CA ALA A 179 10.78 -4.70 2.26
C ALA A 179 10.76 -3.57 1.20
N GLU A 180 9.66 -2.84 1.07
CA GLU A 180 9.58 -1.66 0.19
C GLU A 180 10.03 -0.38 0.90
N ILE A 181 10.09 -0.37 2.25
CA ILE A 181 10.54 0.81 3.02
C ILE A 181 12.04 1.01 2.84
N ASN A 182 12.43 2.25 2.52
CA ASN A 182 13.84 2.66 2.29
C ASN A 182 14.56 1.89 1.17
N LYS A 183 13.84 1.22 0.29
CA LYS A 183 14.43 0.41 -0.76
C LYS A 183 15.04 1.25 -1.90
N ASN A 184 14.29 2.17 -2.43
CA ASN A 184 14.70 3.02 -3.56
C ASN A 184 14.82 4.49 -3.16
N ILE A 185 14.01 4.96 -2.24
CA ILE A 185 14.00 6.32 -1.69
C ILE A 185 14.05 6.20 -0.17
N GLN A 186 14.89 7.02 0.46
CA GLN A 186 14.92 7.12 1.93
C GLN A 186 13.69 7.87 2.42
N THR A 187 13.08 7.36 3.49
CA THR A 187 11.86 7.94 4.07
C THR A 187 12.15 8.56 5.44
N ASP A 188 11.49 9.67 5.75
CA ASP A 188 11.60 10.32 7.06
C ASP A 188 10.76 9.60 8.13
N ALA A 189 9.64 9.02 7.71
CA ALA A 189 8.80 8.16 8.53
C ALA A 189 8.12 7.07 7.69
N SER A 190 7.76 5.97 8.33
CA SER A 190 6.99 4.90 7.68
C SER A 190 5.99 4.30 8.66
N ILE A 191 4.85 3.81 8.12
CA ILE A 191 3.88 3.01 8.86
C ILE A 191 3.69 1.71 8.10
N ILE A 192 3.98 0.59 8.76
CA ILE A 192 3.81 -0.75 8.16
C ILE A 192 2.45 -1.31 8.57
N GLY A 193 1.62 -1.65 7.57
CA GLY A 193 0.31 -2.25 7.80
C GLY A 193 -0.67 -2.05 6.66
N ASP A 194 -1.90 -2.49 6.88
CA ASP A 194 -2.99 -2.32 5.91
C ASP A 194 -3.37 -0.85 5.75
N VAL A 195 -3.34 -0.36 4.50
CA VAL A 195 -3.59 1.05 4.15
C VAL A 195 -4.95 1.52 4.67
N LYS A 196 -6.01 0.72 4.50
CA LYS A 196 -7.36 1.10 4.94
C LYS A 196 -7.44 1.33 6.44
N ILE A 197 -6.79 0.46 7.20
CA ILE A 197 -6.76 0.56 8.67
C ILE A 197 -5.94 1.77 9.12
N ILE A 198 -4.78 2.00 8.50
CA ILE A 198 -3.93 3.16 8.81
C ILE A 198 -4.67 4.46 8.51
N LEU A 199 -5.28 4.60 7.32
CA LEU A 199 -6.03 5.79 6.96
C LEU A 199 -7.23 6.04 7.88
N ARG A 200 -7.94 4.99 8.32
CA ARG A 200 -9.00 5.14 9.35
C ARG A 200 -8.47 5.71 10.65
N LYS A 201 -7.33 5.21 11.12
CA LYS A 201 -6.69 5.70 12.36
C LYS A 201 -6.22 7.15 12.21
N LEU A 202 -5.62 7.52 11.07
CA LEU A 202 -5.21 8.89 10.78
C LEU A 202 -6.43 9.82 10.71
N ASN A 203 -7.47 9.43 10.00
CA ASN A 203 -8.73 10.19 9.90
C ASN A 203 -9.39 10.44 11.26
N ALA A 204 -9.29 9.50 12.19
CA ALA A 204 -9.85 9.64 13.53
C ALA A 204 -9.06 10.59 14.45
N ARG A 205 -7.79 10.87 14.14
CA ARG A 205 -6.85 11.63 14.99
C ARG A 205 -6.47 13.00 14.44
N LEU A 206 -6.74 13.25 13.15
CA LEU A 206 -6.46 14.52 12.51
C LEU A 206 -7.72 15.40 12.53
N ASP A 207 -7.52 16.66 12.78
CA ASP A 207 -8.54 17.69 12.55
C ASP A 207 -8.50 18.15 11.08
N PRO A 208 -9.57 18.77 10.56
CA PRO A 208 -9.55 19.40 9.24
C PRO A 208 -8.45 20.48 9.16
N MET A 209 -7.72 20.47 8.05
CA MET A 209 -6.63 21.40 7.77
C MET A 209 -7.00 22.30 6.61
N ASN A 210 -6.32 23.43 6.48
CA ASN A 210 -6.49 24.36 5.36
C ASN A 210 -5.15 24.55 4.65
N HIS A 211 -5.13 24.28 3.35
CA HIS A 211 -4.00 24.48 2.46
C HIS A 211 -4.43 25.18 1.15
N ASP A 212 -5.40 26.11 1.22
CA ASP A 212 -5.96 26.79 0.04
C ASP A 212 -4.89 27.50 -0.81
N GLU A 213 -3.81 28.01 -0.19
CA GLU A 213 -2.70 28.63 -0.91
C GLU A 213 -1.85 27.61 -1.72
N TRP A 214 -1.97 26.33 -1.40
CA TRP A 214 -1.25 25.25 -2.07
C TRP A 214 -2.06 24.63 -3.21
N LEU A 215 -3.38 24.62 -3.12
CA LEU A 215 -4.29 24.09 -4.14
C LEU A 215 -4.46 25.06 -5.31
#